data_879a29dea45f42fe3654cf84a664e5f3
#
_entry.id   879a29dea45f42fe3654cf84a664e5f3
#
_cell.length_a   1.000
_cell.length_b   1.000
_cell.length_c   1.000
_cell.angle_alpha   90.00
_cell.angle_beta   90.00
_cell.angle_gamma   90.00
#
_symmetry.space_group_name_H-M   'P 1'
#
loop_
_entity.id
_entity.type
_entity.pdbx_description
1 polymer ?
#
loop_
_entity_poly.entity_id
_entity_poly.type
_entity_poly.pdbx_seq_one_letter_code
_entity_poly.pdbx_strand_id
1 'polypeptide(L)'
;PTMHAGDRPLIYRFYLGSGRDNLDVERNCHYHITIIPEDDGLSYDSWRIDKSGLTTSGNNPYFNMTPSGYIQGNVGETIHVRCSFHPSDAPFDIGMEELEYDRERGIYDFVIDSDRKGVSLTLKNPGTGILYMTAGSPVNETGMLVIEVNNIKNDII
;
A
#
# COMPACT_ATOMS: atom_id res chain seq x y z
N PRO A 1 -20.56 -7.35 5.00
CA PRO A 1 -21.46 -6.33 5.53
C PRO A 1 -22.31 -5.76 4.40
N THR A 2 -23.58 -5.58 4.66
CA THR A 2 -24.50 -4.99 3.72
C THR A 2 -24.67 -3.51 4.10
N MET A 3 -24.33 -2.63 3.20
CA MET A 3 -24.53 -1.20 3.36
C MET A 3 -25.79 -0.80 2.59
N HIS A 4 -26.51 0.16 3.07
CA HIS A 4 -27.73 0.65 2.43
C HIS A 4 -27.50 2.06 1.91
N ALA A 5 -27.76 2.27 0.62
CA ALA A 5 -27.92 3.58 0.03
C ALA A 5 -29.41 3.75 -0.27
N GLY A 6 -30.12 4.49 0.53
CA GLY A 6 -31.59 4.54 0.51
C GLY A 6 -32.18 3.18 0.88
N ASP A 7 -33.16 2.73 0.13
CA ASP A 7 -33.88 1.47 0.40
C ASP A 7 -33.29 0.22 -0.29
N ARG A 8 -32.09 0.32 -0.87
CA ARG A 8 -31.48 -0.79 -1.60
C ARG A 8 -30.16 -1.20 -0.98
N PRO A 9 -29.91 -2.52 -0.72
CA PRO A 9 -28.63 -3.00 -0.27
C PRO A 9 -27.58 -2.85 -1.39
N LEU A 10 -26.40 -2.35 -1.02
CA LEU A 10 -25.23 -2.32 -1.89
C LEU A 10 -24.38 -3.55 -1.62
N ILE A 11 -24.05 -4.29 -2.68
CA ILE A 11 -23.25 -5.51 -2.59
C ILE A 11 -21.91 -5.26 -3.29
N TYR A 12 -20.83 -5.37 -2.52
CA TYR A 12 -19.47 -5.27 -3.03
C TYR A 12 -18.80 -6.64 -3.00
N ARG A 13 -17.98 -6.90 -4.02
CA ARG A 13 -17.18 -8.13 -4.12
C ARG A 13 -15.71 -7.75 -4.15
N PHE A 14 -14.93 -8.37 -3.28
CA PHE A 14 -13.49 -8.20 -3.21
C PHE A 14 -12.81 -9.52 -3.54
N TYR A 15 -11.74 -9.45 -4.31
CA TYR A 15 -10.90 -10.59 -4.64
C TYR A 15 -9.59 -10.46 -3.86
N LEU A 16 -9.22 -11.50 -3.15
CA LEU A 16 -8.09 -11.49 -2.19
C LEU A 16 -6.73 -11.83 -2.82
N GLY A 17 -6.68 -11.95 -4.14
CA GLY A 17 -5.46 -12.30 -4.86
C GLY A 17 -4.38 -11.21 -4.84
N SER A 18 -3.18 -11.55 -5.30
CA SER A 18 -2.00 -10.69 -5.27
C SER A 18 -1.91 -9.66 -6.39
N GLY A 19 -2.92 -9.55 -7.26
CA GLY A 19 -2.92 -8.58 -8.35
C GLY A 19 -4.06 -8.76 -9.36
N ARG A 20 -4.00 -8.03 -10.47
CA ARG A 20 -5.04 -8.07 -11.50
C ARG A 20 -5.25 -9.44 -12.13
N ASP A 21 -4.17 -10.21 -12.27
CA ASP A 21 -4.14 -11.46 -13.01
C ASP A 21 -4.13 -12.70 -12.10
N ASN A 22 -4.00 -12.50 -10.79
CA ASN A 22 -4.04 -13.58 -9.81
C ASN A 22 -5.05 -13.25 -8.72
N LEU A 23 -6.21 -13.90 -8.79
CA LEU A 23 -7.32 -13.74 -7.84
C LEU A 23 -7.32 -14.84 -6.75
N ASP A 24 -6.33 -15.72 -6.75
CA ASP A 24 -6.25 -16.83 -5.84
C ASP A 24 -5.82 -16.40 -4.43
N VAL A 25 -6.41 -17.02 -3.44
CA VAL A 25 -6.01 -16.89 -2.04
C VAL A 25 -4.83 -17.80 -1.77
N GLU A 26 -3.74 -17.24 -1.26
CA GLU A 26 -2.55 -18.01 -0.94
C GLU A 26 -2.68 -18.68 0.43
N ARG A 27 -2.15 -19.92 0.51
CA ARG A 27 -2.10 -20.68 1.78
C ARG A 27 -1.12 -20.00 2.75
N ASN A 28 -1.43 -20.08 4.05
CA ASN A 28 -0.63 -19.51 5.14
C ASN A 28 -0.48 -17.99 5.10
N CYS A 29 -1.45 -17.30 4.50
CA CYS A 29 -1.53 -15.84 4.52
C CYS A 29 -2.73 -15.37 5.34
N HIS A 30 -2.54 -14.28 6.04
CA HIS A 30 -3.60 -13.52 6.68
C HIS A 30 -3.94 -12.30 5.81
N TYR A 31 -5.21 -12.17 5.45
CA TYR A 31 -5.72 -11.06 4.67
C TYR A 31 -6.51 -10.13 5.59
N HIS A 32 -6.10 -8.88 5.66
CA HIS A 32 -6.81 -7.85 6.39
C HIS A 32 -7.46 -6.90 5.39
N ILE A 33 -8.79 -6.83 5.40
CA ILE A 33 -9.56 -5.95 4.52
C ILE A 33 -10.04 -4.77 5.34
N THR A 34 -9.57 -3.57 4.99
CA THR A 34 -10.07 -2.32 5.56
C THR A 34 -11.07 -1.72 4.58
N ILE A 35 -12.25 -1.38 5.05
CA ILE A 35 -13.32 -0.75 4.28
C ILE A 35 -13.75 0.50 5.04
N ILE A 36 -13.66 1.65 4.38
CA ILE A 36 -14.12 2.93 4.92
C ILE A 36 -15.39 3.30 4.13
N PRO A 37 -16.59 3.13 4.72
CA PRO A 37 -17.83 3.47 4.05
C PRO A 37 -18.02 4.99 3.99
N GLU A 38 -18.53 5.47 2.88
CA GLU A 38 -18.96 6.84 2.65
C GLU A 38 -20.50 6.89 2.53
N ASP A 39 -21.08 8.09 2.62
CA ASP A 39 -22.54 8.25 2.64
C ASP A 39 -23.23 7.74 1.36
N ASP A 40 -22.55 7.77 0.23
CA ASP A 40 -23.04 7.33 -1.08
C ASP A 40 -22.53 5.94 -1.50
N GLY A 41 -21.81 5.25 -0.63
CA GLY A 41 -21.30 3.90 -0.87
C GLY A 41 -19.82 3.72 -0.60
N LEU A 42 -19.14 2.95 -1.45
CA LEU A 42 -17.70 2.77 -1.42
C LEU A 42 -17.10 3.42 -2.66
N SER A 43 -16.29 4.45 -2.48
CA SER A 43 -15.43 4.96 -3.54
C SER A 43 -14.32 3.95 -3.85
N TYR A 44 -13.66 4.13 -4.99
CA TYR A 44 -12.54 3.27 -5.38
C TYR A 44 -11.44 3.22 -4.32
N ASP A 45 -11.26 4.30 -3.57
CA ASP A 45 -10.19 4.51 -2.60
C ASP A 45 -10.58 4.14 -1.15
N SER A 46 -11.84 3.76 -0.93
CA SER A 46 -12.38 3.50 0.41
C SER A 46 -12.12 2.11 0.94
N TRP A 47 -11.36 1.28 0.22
CA TRP A 47 -11.04 -0.08 0.64
C TRP A 47 -9.58 -0.44 0.37
N ARG A 48 -9.04 -1.28 1.23
CA ARG A 48 -7.68 -1.79 1.13
C ARG A 48 -7.64 -3.25 1.57
N ILE A 49 -6.85 -4.04 0.88
CA ILE A 49 -6.55 -5.42 1.24
C ILE A 49 -5.06 -5.50 1.59
N ASP A 50 -4.76 -5.79 2.83
CA ASP A 50 -3.42 -6.06 3.30
C ASP A 50 -3.25 -7.57 3.45
N LYS A 51 -2.21 -8.12 2.84
CA LYS A 51 -1.83 -9.51 2.94
C LYS A 51 -0.58 -9.64 3.79
N SER A 52 -0.60 -10.47 4.80
CA SER A 52 0.58 -10.83 5.58
C SER A 52 0.74 -12.34 5.63
N GLY A 53 1.98 -12.81 5.47
CA GLY A 53 2.30 -14.21 5.69
C GLY A 53 2.08 -14.59 7.15
N LEU A 54 1.43 -15.72 7.42
CA LEU A 54 1.40 -16.32 8.75
C LEU A 54 2.77 -16.91 9.03
N THR A 55 3.47 -16.37 10.01
CA THR A 55 4.69 -16.97 10.53
C THR A 55 4.36 -18.26 11.28
N THR A 56 4.36 -19.36 10.56
CA THR A 56 4.53 -20.64 11.23
C THR A 56 5.96 -20.71 11.73
N SER A 57 6.16 -21.15 12.96
CA SER A 57 7.49 -21.33 13.57
C SER A 57 8.29 -22.39 12.80
N GLY A 58 8.91 -21.94 11.73
CA GLY A 58 9.74 -22.73 10.84
C GLY A 58 10.48 -21.78 9.89
N ASN A 59 11.68 -22.12 9.47
CA ASN A 59 12.58 -21.34 8.63
C ASN A 59 12.05 -21.00 7.22
N ASN A 60 10.73 -20.87 7.04
CA ASN A 60 10.15 -20.56 5.74
C ASN A 60 10.33 -19.06 5.43
N PRO A 61 10.81 -18.74 4.24
CA PRO A 61 10.85 -17.36 3.78
C PRO A 61 9.47 -16.70 3.81
N TYR A 62 9.41 -15.46 4.27
CA TYR A 62 8.22 -14.62 4.19
C TYR A 62 8.59 -13.19 3.84
N PHE A 63 7.62 -12.45 3.32
CA PHE A 63 7.71 -11.03 3.01
C PHE A 63 6.40 -10.34 3.40
N ASN A 64 6.50 -9.17 4.04
CA ASN A 64 5.36 -8.35 4.39
C ASN A 64 5.73 -6.86 4.26
N MET A 65 4.92 -6.09 3.54
CA MET A 65 5.05 -4.64 3.37
C MET A 65 3.78 -3.95 3.84
N THR A 66 3.89 -2.92 4.66
CA THR A 66 2.76 -2.19 5.22
C THR A 66 3.01 -0.68 5.22
N PRO A 67 2.11 0.12 4.64
CA PRO A 67 1.01 -0.26 3.75
C PRO A 67 1.50 -0.82 2.42
N SER A 68 0.62 -1.50 1.68
CA SER A 68 0.87 -2.02 0.34
C SER A 68 -0.35 -1.78 -0.56
N GLY A 69 -0.16 -1.88 -1.87
CA GLY A 69 -1.23 -1.68 -2.84
C GLY A 69 -1.38 -0.22 -3.26
N TYR A 70 -2.45 0.44 -2.86
CA TYR A 70 -2.74 1.82 -3.24
C TYR A 70 -3.12 2.65 -2.01
N ILE A 71 -2.59 3.87 -1.95
CA ILE A 71 -2.98 4.88 -0.96
C ILE A 71 -3.15 6.25 -1.62
N GLN A 72 -3.99 7.05 -1.02
CA GLN A 72 -4.19 8.44 -1.34
C GLN A 72 -3.76 9.30 -0.15
N GLY A 73 -3.06 10.39 -0.41
CA GLY A 73 -2.63 11.32 0.63
C GLY A 73 -2.67 12.77 0.15
N ASN A 74 -2.62 13.69 1.09
CA ASN A 74 -2.64 15.11 0.81
C ASN A 74 -1.24 15.72 0.96
N VAL A 75 -0.97 16.80 0.25
CA VAL A 75 0.26 17.57 0.42
C VAL A 75 0.44 17.96 1.90
N GLY A 76 1.64 17.69 2.44
CA GLY A 76 2.01 17.91 3.83
C GLY A 76 1.87 16.66 4.73
N GLU A 77 1.21 15.61 4.30
CA GLU A 77 1.12 14.36 5.05
C GLU A 77 2.43 13.58 4.98
N THR A 78 2.66 12.77 6.01
CA THR A 78 3.78 11.83 6.05
C THR A 78 3.26 10.41 6.15
N ILE A 79 3.70 9.58 5.23
CA ILE A 79 3.38 8.15 5.16
C ILE A 79 4.61 7.37 5.55
N HIS A 80 4.45 6.47 6.52
CA HIS A 80 5.52 5.56 6.91
C HIS A 80 5.24 4.16 6.37
N VAL A 81 6.16 3.65 5.55
CA VAL A 81 6.08 2.32 4.95
C VAL A 81 7.17 1.44 5.51
N ARG A 82 6.82 0.26 5.99
CA ARG A 82 7.79 -0.73 6.50
C ARG A 82 7.65 -2.07 5.81
N CYS A 83 8.79 -2.75 5.71
CA CYS A 83 8.88 -4.12 5.25
C CYS A 83 9.45 -5.02 6.34
N SER A 84 8.93 -6.22 6.44
CA SER A 84 9.50 -7.30 7.24
C SER A 84 9.59 -8.57 6.41
N PHE A 85 10.70 -9.28 6.53
CA PHE A 85 10.94 -10.50 5.76
C PHE A 85 11.87 -11.45 6.50
N HIS A 86 11.83 -12.70 6.13
CA HIS A 86 12.70 -13.73 6.67
C HIS A 86 13.26 -14.62 5.54
N PRO A 87 14.55 -14.94 5.55
CA PRO A 87 15.57 -14.52 6.50
C PRO A 87 15.86 -13.01 6.42
N SER A 88 16.14 -12.41 7.57
CA SER A 88 16.25 -10.95 7.72
C SER A 88 17.52 -10.35 7.13
N ASP A 89 18.47 -11.18 6.74
CA ASP A 89 19.74 -10.88 6.08
C ASP A 89 19.66 -11.01 4.54
N ALA A 90 18.51 -11.38 4.01
CA ALA A 90 18.31 -11.39 2.55
C ALA A 90 18.61 -10.00 1.95
N PRO A 91 19.19 -9.95 0.75
CA PRO A 91 19.40 -8.68 0.06
C PRO A 91 18.10 -7.89 -0.04
N PHE A 92 18.15 -6.60 0.28
CA PHE A 92 16.94 -5.77 0.30
C PHE A 92 17.22 -4.42 -0.37
N ASP A 93 16.27 -4.00 -1.20
CA ASP A 93 16.31 -2.75 -1.93
C ASP A 93 14.99 -1.98 -1.86
N ILE A 94 15.09 -0.65 -1.93
CA ILE A 94 13.94 0.27 -1.96
C ILE A 94 14.07 1.10 -3.23
N GLY A 95 13.10 0.98 -4.12
CA GLY A 95 12.99 1.76 -5.34
C GLY A 95 11.77 2.67 -5.32
N MET A 96 11.90 3.83 -5.96
CA MET A 96 10.81 4.80 -6.10
C MET A 96 10.74 5.29 -7.51
N GLU A 97 9.52 5.42 -8.03
CA GLU A 97 9.24 5.92 -9.36
C GLU A 97 8.14 6.97 -9.29
N GLU A 98 8.36 8.12 -9.90
CA GLU A 98 7.36 9.16 -10.04
C GLU A 98 6.78 9.09 -11.46
N LEU A 99 5.48 8.78 -11.57
CA LEU A 99 4.83 8.53 -12.85
C LEU A 99 4.24 9.79 -13.46
N GLU A 100 3.51 10.55 -12.68
CA GLU A 100 2.81 11.76 -13.11
C GLU A 100 3.06 12.86 -12.08
N TYR A 101 3.92 13.82 -12.41
CA TYR A 101 4.39 14.84 -11.48
C TYR A 101 5.01 16.06 -12.19
N ASP A 102 5.14 17.14 -11.46
CA ASP A 102 5.95 18.30 -11.88
C ASP A 102 7.44 17.97 -11.70
N ARG A 103 8.15 17.80 -12.79
CA ARG A 103 9.56 17.37 -12.81
C ARG A 103 10.52 18.32 -12.08
N GLU A 104 10.14 19.56 -11.86
CA GLU A 104 10.97 20.52 -11.14
C GLU A 104 10.82 20.38 -9.62
N ARG A 105 9.73 19.80 -9.14
CA ARG A 105 9.35 19.79 -7.72
C ARG A 105 9.35 18.43 -7.06
N GLY A 106 9.08 17.37 -7.83
CA GLY A 106 8.87 16.02 -7.29
C GLY A 106 7.58 15.92 -6.46
N ILE A 107 7.14 14.73 -6.16
CA ILE A 107 5.91 14.49 -5.38
C ILE A 107 6.15 14.27 -3.89
N TYR A 108 7.32 13.81 -3.49
CA TYR A 108 7.66 13.55 -2.09
C TYR A 108 9.15 13.72 -1.78
N ASP A 109 9.45 14.06 -0.52
CA ASP A 109 10.74 13.83 0.10
C ASP A 109 10.69 12.50 0.86
N PHE A 110 11.84 11.83 1.00
CA PHE A 110 11.89 10.58 1.72
C PHE A 110 13.09 10.48 2.67
N VAL A 111 12.87 9.74 3.76
CA VAL A 111 13.92 9.39 4.72
C VAL A 111 13.87 7.88 4.93
N ILE A 112 14.97 7.19 4.63
CA ILE A 112 15.09 5.76 4.86
C ILE A 112 15.43 5.51 6.33
N ASP A 113 14.75 4.55 6.95
CA ASP A 113 14.99 4.15 8.34
C ASP A 113 16.44 3.63 8.55
N SER A 114 16.93 3.73 9.76
CA SER A 114 18.29 3.31 10.11
C SER A 114 18.55 1.82 9.88
N ASP A 115 17.51 0.98 10.01
CA ASP A 115 17.56 -0.46 9.71
C ASP A 115 17.38 -0.77 8.21
N ARG A 116 17.16 0.26 7.40
CA ARG A 116 16.95 0.20 5.95
C ARG A 116 15.72 -0.63 5.50
N LYS A 117 14.81 -0.95 6.40
CA LYS A 117 13.59 -1.74 6.13
C LYS A 117 12.32 -0.91 6.16
N GLY A 118 12.44 0.39 6.20
CA GLY A 118 11.34 1.32 6.17
C GLY A 118 11.73 2.64 5.53
N VAL A 119 10.72 3.40 5.15
CA VAL A 119 10.85 4.74 4.59
C VAL A 119 9.70 5.62 5.04
N SER A 120 10.02 6.86 5.38
CA SER A 120 9.03 7.91 5.63
C SER A 120 8.98 8.82 4.41
N LEU A 121 7.81 8.92 3.79
CA LEU A 121 7.54 9.76 2.64
C LEU A 121 6.76 10.99 3.09
N THR A 122 7.31 12.18 2.89
CA THR A 122 6.58 13.44 3.10
C THR A 122 6.07 13.95 1.77
N LEU A 123 4.76 13.99 1.61
CA LEU A 123 4.09 14.37 0.36
C LEU A 123 4.24 15.87 0.11
N LYS A 124 4.74 16.29 -1.05
CA LYS A 124 5.10 17.67 -1.36
C LYS A 124 4.23 18.32 -2.42
N ASN A 125 3.99 17.62 -3.49
CA ASN A 125 3.26 18.14 -4.65
C ASN A 125 2.29 17.07 -5.17
N PRO A 126 1.19 17.49 -5.80
CA PRO A 126 0.27 16.57 -6.45
C PRO A 126 0.97 15.73 -7.51
N GLY A 127 0.58 14.46 -7.59
CA GLY A 127 1.13 13.52 -8.57
C GLY A 127 0.93 12.07 -8.15
N THR A 128 1.44 11.15 -8.97
CA THR A 128 1.35 9.71 -8.73
C THR A 128 2.74 9.10 -8.74
N GLY A 129 3.07 8.35 -7.71
CA GLY A 129 4.33 7.62 -7.60
C GLY A 129 4.15 6.18 -7.16
N ILE A 130 5.19 5.39 -7.33
CA ILE A 130 5.24 4.00 -6.91
C ILE A 130 6.47 3.78 -6.03
N LEU A 131 6.25 3.19 -4.87
CA LEU A 131 7.31 2.70 -3.99
C LEU A 131 7.39 1.18 -4.12
N TYR A 132 8.59 0.67 -4.35
CA TYR A 132 8.92 -0.74 -4.39
C TYR A 132 9.81 -1.10 -3.21
N MET A 133 9.53 -2.22 -2.56
CA MET A 133 10.42 -2.83 -1.58
C MET A 133 10.66 -4.28 -1.97
N THR A 134 11.91 -4.64 -2.25
CA THR A 134 12.28 -5.94 -2.80
C THR A 134 13.21 -6.67 -1.87
N ALA A 135 12.83 -7.87 -1.45
CA ALA A 135 13.72 -8.80 -0.80
C ALA A 135 14.20 -9.88 -1.79
N GLY A 136 15.51 -9.99 -1.95
CA GLY A 136 16.14 -10.96 -2.86
C GLY A 136 16.13 -12.39 -2.32
N SER A 137 16.93 -13.25 -2.96
CA SER A 137 17.03 -14.68 -2.55
C SER A 137 17.42 -14.84 -1.09
N PRO A 138 16.79 -15.76 -0.35
CA PRO A 138 15.81 -16.78 -0.77
C PRO A 138 14.36 -16.31 -0.75
N VAL A 139 14.07 -15.08 -0.38
CA VAL A 139 12.71 -14.53 -0.26
C VAL A 139 12.08 -14.32 -1.64
N ASN A 140 12.78 -13.61 -2.54
CA ASN A 140 12.39 -13.31 -3.93
C ASN A 140 11.00 -12.68 -4.08
N GLU A 141 10.69 -11.69 -3.23
CA GLU A 141 9.40 -10.99 -3.20
C GLU A 141 9.59 -9.48 -3.34
N THR A 142 8.62 -8.86 -4.00
CA THR A 142 8.55 -7.40 -4.15
C THR A 142 7.18 -6.90 -3.71
N GLY A 143 7.15 -6.02 -2.73
CA GLY A 143 5.98 -5.24 -2.37
C GLY A 143 5.91 -3.95 -3.17
N MET A 144 4.72 -3.51 -3.50
CA MET A 144 4.46 -2.29 -4.25
C MET A 144 3.40 -1.44 -3.54
N LEU A 145 3.64 -0.13 -3.50
CA LEU A 145 2.69 0.86 -3.02
C LEU A 145 2.54 1.96 -4.06
N VAL A 146 1.36 2.09 -4.63
CA VAL A 146 1.00 3.23 -5.47
C VAL A 146 0.52 4.36 -4.57
N ILE A 147 1.07 5.55 -4.74
CA ILE A 147 0.78 6.73 -3.93
C ILE A 147 0.23 7.81 -4.84
N GLU A 148 -1.01 8.20 -4.62
CA GLU A 148 -1.61 9.35 -5.25
C GLU A 148 -1.63 10.53 -4.27
N VAL A 149 -1.02 11.65 -4.67
CA VAL A 149 -0.94 12.85 -3.86
C VAL A 149 -1.90 13.89 -4.39
N ASN A 150 -2.84 14.29 -3.56
CA ASN A 150 -3.85 15.28 -3.88
C ASN A 150 -3.49 16.66 -3.35
N ASN A 151 -3.94 17.69 -4.08
CA ASN A 151 -3.96 19.04 -3.55
C ASN A 151 -5.15 19.17 -2.59
N ILE A 152 -4.91 19.56 -1.34
CA ILE A 152 -6.00 20.05 -0.51
C ILE A 152 -6.48 21.35 -1.13
N LYS A 153 -7.56 21.32 -1.91
CA LYS A 153 -8.34 22.53 -2.10
C LYS A 153 -8.98 22.85 -0.76
N ASN A 154 -8.38 23.78 -0.01
CA ASN A 154 -9.08 24.47 1.06
C ASN A 154 -10.19 25.30 0.38
N ASP A 155 -11.30 24.66 0.07
CA ASP A 155 -12.57 25.37 -0.15
C ASP A 155 -13.03 25.87 1.22
N ILE A 156 -12.38 26.94 1.69
CA ILE A 156 -12.90 27.75 2.77
C ILE A 156 -14.04 28.55 2.14
N ILE A 157 -15.27 28.09 2.39
CA ILE A 157 -16.49 28.87 2.17
C ILE A 157 -16.65 29.83 3.34
#